data_4a59814d9ff5ac09a102d32fc4e78a62
#
_entry.id   4a59814d9ff5ac09a102d32fc4e78a62
#
_cell.length_a   1.000
_cell.length_b   1.000
_cell.length_c   1.000
_cell.angle_alpha   90.00
_cell.angle_beta   90.00
_cell.angle_gamma   90.00
#
_symmetry.space_group_name_H-M   'P 1'
#
loop_
_entity.id
_entity.type
_entity.pdbx_description
1 polymer ?
#
loop_
_entity_poly.entity_id
_entity_poly.type
_entity_poly.pdbx_seq_one_letter_code
_entity_poly.pdbx_strand_id
1 'polypeptide(L)'
;MSCLLLKARTADLTGYGGTSLQMADIKNTIKSSYAYIFLIGVIANAQALFFYTDATDSIRAYGSTQALMTSGRFIGHCLDILFDLAGFYFPYRYINVLLYILFVALGVIFILLIFDVKSTAQSCLVGAIIMTSAVNSGVLVYYYVAHMYGFCFLLSMFSTYLVVKRKMMVLPAILLMLSLGIYQAYFATVILVVFLYQMLELLKDDTEVKAWFENSVRYIYTFCSSLVLYVAANKFALKLAGLSIAGYANMGENVVPSYKFTDIVQLLKTSYTLGFSFIFTNKYFFCDNIVARISIALSLLIFLYLFVISFVKVKSYNKKILLLLLFIVLPIMLNLPMFVEKEVPERICMNWYFIFILPLLFINVLDDMTVQGKIVDLAALKRAAVPFASLVMVIASLYSTYRNITIYTGYQKANELAEEAVHDIESKIAVCENFQSENEICFIGTLNVNEVNSYFFNIEYSEYLHKLFNRDHSSIFKRFALHRYKYLTPDDIRVARYTVEDMKNGTPTKDAEMLYCIRGIHGGFQTIHSNDLQIKQMPSYPDHGCVKVIGGITYVKLSD
;
A
#
# COMPACT_ATOMS: atom_id res chain seq x y z
N MET A 1 2.33 26.88 5.92
CA MET A 1 2.87 26.22 4.70
C MET A 1 3.26 27.22 3.59
N SER A 2 2.48 28.21 3.27
CA SER A 2 2.85 29.28 2.30
C SER A 2 4.12 30.08 2.68
N CYS A 3 4.39 30.31 3.97
CA CYS A 3 5.55 31.06 4.46
C CYS A 3 6.87 30.27 4.44
N LEU A 4 6.84 28.94 4.59
CA LEU A 4 8.03 28.07 4.52
C LEU A 4 8.53 27.91 3.08
N LEU A 5 7.62 27.90 2.11
CA LEU A 5 7.95 27.87 0.68
C LEU A 5 8.50 29.22 0.17
N LEU A 6 8.20 30.33 0.85
CA LEU A 6 8.67 31.68 0.47
C LEU A 6 10.04 32.03 1.05
N LYS A 7 10.44 31.53 2.22
CA LYS A 7 11.73 31.85 2.85
C LYS A 7 12.93 31.04 2.33
N ALA A 8 12.71 29.93 1.62
CA ALA A 8 13.78 29.23 0.89
C ALA A 8 14.28 29.96 -0.37
N ARG A 9 13.90 31.22 -0.57
CA ARG A 9 13.95 31.97 -1.83
C ARG A 9 15.17 32.84 -2.04
N THR A 10 16.09 32.96 -1.11
CA THR A 10 17.16 33.97 -1.21
C THR A 10 18.59 33.47 -1.16
N ALA A 11 18.83 32.18 -1.18
CA ALA A 11 20.17 31.64 -1.28
C ALA A 11 20.36 30.94 -2.64
N ASP A 12 21.15 31.51 -3.49
CA ASP A 12 21.72 31.00 -4.75
C ASP A 12 20.76 30.54 -5.88
N LEU A 13 20.16 31.52 -6.57
CA LEU A 13 19.49 31.32 -7.87
C LEU A 13 20.26 31.88 -9.07
N THR A 14 21.56 32.10 -8.98
CA THR A 14 22.36 32.72 -10.06
C THR A 14 23.01 31.74 -11.05
N GLY A 15 22.68 30.43 -11.00
CA GLY A 15 23.34 29.39 -11.79
C GLY A 15 22.51 28.71 -12.89
N TYR A 16 21.19 28.90 -12.98
CA TYR A 16 20.36 28.27 -14.03
C TYR A 16 19.43 29.29 -14.66
N GLY A 17 19.70 29.67 -15.90
CA GLY A 17 18.98 30.65 -16.72
C GLY A 17 17.59 30.18 -17.21
N GLY A 18 16.81 29.52 -16.35
CA GLY A 18 15.37 29.34 -16.55
C GLY A 18 14.67 30.64 -16.21
N THR A 19 14.03 31.25 -17.21
CA THR A 19 13.35 32.53 -17.07
C THR A 19 12.35 32.50 -15.92
N SER A 20 12.24 33.60 -15.16
CA SER A 20 11.26 33.76 -14.07
C SER A 20 9.81 33.45 -14.50
N LEU A 21 9.50 33.59 -15.76
CA LEU A 21 8.24 33.19 -16.43
C LEU A 21 7.99 31.67 -16.36
N GLN A 22 8.97 30.81 -16.69
CA GLN A 22 8.79 29.36 -16.62
C GLN A 22 8.49 28.86 -15.20
N MET A 23 9.12 29.43 -14.18
CA MET A 23 8.83 29.07 -12.79
C MET A 23 7.44 29.55 -12.33
N ALA A 24 6.96 30.67 -12.82
CA ALA A 24 5.62 31.16 -12.52
C ALA A 24 4.55 30.26 -13.15
N ASP A 25 4.75 29.82 -14.39
CA ASP A 25 3.82 28.93 -15.10
C ASP A 25 3.72 27.55 -14.45
N ILE A 26 4.85 26.96 -14.08
CA ILE A 26 4.87 25.69 -13.33
C ILE A 26 4.14 25.84 -11.99
N LYS A 27 4.37 26.94 -11.26
CA LYS A 27 3.71 27.21 -9.98
C LYS A 27 2.18 27.36 -10.13
N ASN A 28 1.73 28.05 -11.17
CA ASN A 28 0.32 28.22 -11.44
C ASN A 28 -0.36 26.90 -11.87
N THR A 29 0.32 26.12 -12.73
CA THR A 29 -0.14 24.79 -13.15
C THR A 29 -0.29 23.85 -11.95
N ILE A 30 0.67 23.84 -11.03
CA ILE A 30 0.60 23.03 -9.82
C ILE A 30 -0.54 23.48 -8.92
N LYS A 31 -0.71 24.79 -8.71
CA LYS A 31 -1.77 25.33 -7.86
C LYS A 31 -3.16 25.00 -8.40
N SER A 32 -3.35 25.06 -9.72
CA SER A 32 -4.60 24.69 -10.36
C SER A 32 -4.84 23.18 -10.34
N SER A 33 -3.81 22.37 -10.58
CA SER A 33 -3.93 20.91 -10.65
C SER A 33 -4.18 20.26 -9.30
N TYR A 34 -3.65 20.82 -8.20
CA TYR A 34 -3.77 20.23 -6.87
C TYR A 34 -5.23 20.01 -6.45
N ALA A 35 -6.09 21.02 -6.64
CA ALA A 35 -7.49 20.93 -6.27
C ALA A 35 -8.22 19.82 -7.05
N TYR A 36 -7.92 19.68 -8.34
CA TYR A 36 -8.49 18.62 -9.17
C TYR A 36 -7.97 17.24 -8.75
N ILE A 37 -6.67 17.10 -8.49
CA ILE A 37 -6.06 15.83 -8.03
C ILE A 37 -6.69 15.39 -6.69
N PHE A 38 -6.83 16.32 -5.76
CA PHE A 38 -7.47 16.04 -4.47
C PHE A 38 -8.94 15.63 -4.66
N LEU A 39 -9.71 16.35 -5.48
CA LEU A 39 -11.10 16.03 -5.77
C LEU A 39 -11.26 14.66 -6.42
N ILE A 40 -10.41 14.32 -7.40
CA ILE A 40 -10.39 12.99 -8.02
C ILE A 40 -10.13 11.91 -6.94
N GLY A 41 -9.19 12.16 -6.03
CA GLY A 41 -8.91 11.26 -4.92
C GLY A 41 -10.11 11.06 -3.99
N VAL A 42 -10.84 12.12 -3.67
CA VAL A 42 -12.06 12.05 -2.86
C VAL A 42 -13.14 11.25 -3.59
N ILE A 43 -13.38 11.51 -4.86
CA ILE A 43 -14.39 10.79 -5.66
C ILE A 43 -14.03 9.30 -5.79
N ALA A 44 -12.79 8.99 -6.13
CA ALA A 44 -12.34 7.61 -6.35
C ALA A 44 -12.38 6.75 -5.07
N ASN A 45 -12.26 7.37 -3.90
CA ASN A 45 -12.23 6.70 -2.61
C ASN A 45 -13.40 7.11 -1.69
N ALA A 46 -14.48 7.67 -2.27
CA ALA A 46 -15.64 8.16 -1.52
C ALA A 46 -16.26 7.07 -0.64
N GLN A 47 -16.30 5.83 -1.13
CA GLN A 47 -16.85 4.72 -0.37
C GLN A 47 -16.03 4.41 0.89
N ALA A 48 -14.70 4.49 0.82
CA ALA A 48 -13.86 4.35 2.00
C ALA A 48 -14.07 5.49 3.02
N LEU A 49 -14.51 6.67 2.57
CA LEU A 49 -14.89 7.77 3.46
C LEU A 49 -16.19 7.49 4.22
N PHE A 50 -17.22 6.97 3.55
CA PHE A 50 -18.58 6.97 4.08
C PHE A 50 -19.05 5.62 4.60
N PHE A 51 -18.41 4.51 4.24
CA PHE A 51 -18.86 3.17 4.58
C PHE A 51 -17.81 2.38 5.37
N TYR A 52 -18.30 1.43 6.17
CA TYR A 52 -17.45 0.51 6.94
C TYR A 52 -16.77 -0.49 6.00
N THR A 53 -15.47 -0.28 5.77
CA THR A 53 -14.62 -1.13 4.92
C THR A 53 -13.48 -1.75 5.72
N ASP A 54 -13.77 -2.16 6.97
CA ASP A 54 -12.74 -2.52 7.92
C ASP A 54 -12.11 -3.87 7.60
N ALA A 55 -10.79 -3.89 7.50
CA ALA A 55 -10.02 -5.12 7.59
C ALA A 55 -9.92 -5.58 9.05
N THR A 56 -9.62 -6.85 9.26
CA THR A 56 -9.46 -7.47 10.60
C THR A 56 -8.51 -6.67 11.51
N ASP A 57 -7.44 -6.11 10.94
CA ASP A 57 -6.48 -5.33 11.71
C ASP A 57 -7.02 -3.96 12.14
N SER A 58 -8.03 -3.42 11.45
CA SER A 58 -8.70 -2.18 11.85
C SER A 58 -9.47 -2.37 13.17
N ILE A 59 -10.00 -3.55 13.41
CA ILE A 59 -10.68 -3.91 14.67
C ILE A 59 -9.66 -4.03 15.83
N ARG A 60 -8.40 -4.39 15.51
CA ARG A 60 -7.30 -4.45 16.49
C ARG A 60 -6.79 -3.08 16.92
N ALA A 61 -6.98 -2.05 16.11
CA ALA A 61 -6.40 -0.73 16.34
C ALA A 61 -6.82 -0.08 17.66
N TYR A 62 -7.90 -0.56 18.24
CA TYR A 62 -8.36 -0.10 19.55
C TYR A 62 -7.49 -0.61 20.73
N GLY A 63 -6.47 -1.43 20.50
CA GLY A 63 -5.81 -2.13 21.59
C GLY A 63 -4.30 -2.10 21.72
N SER A 64 -3.50 -1.86 20.70
CA SER A 64 -2.03 -1.78 20.88
C SER A 64 -1.30 -1.32 19.64
N THR A 65 -0.51 -0.26 19.78
CA THR A 65 0.40 0.26 18.75
C THR A 65 1.79 -0.38 18.80
N GLN A 66 2.05 -1.24 19.80
CA GLN A 66 3.32 -1.98 19.90
C GLN A 66 3.61 -2.82 18.64
N ALA A 67 2.57 -3.29 17.95
CA ALA A 67 2.72 -4.00 16.67
C ALA A 67 3.39 -3.15 15.57
N LEU A 68 3.19 -1.83 15.58
CA LEU A 68 3.90 -0.92 14.68
C LEU A 68 5.40 -0.93 14.98
N MET A 69 5.78 -0.84 16.25
CA MET A 69 7.17 -0.80 16.68
C MET A 69 7.89 -2.12 16.37
N THR A 70 7.28 -3.26 16.70
CA THR A 70 7.87 -4.58 16.45
C THR A 70 7.94 -4.94 14.96
N SER A 71 7.14 -4.28 14.10
CA SER A 71 7.24 -4.40 12.63
C SER A 71 8.20 -3.39 11.98
N GLY A 72 9.02 -2.68 12.76
CA GLY A 72 9.98 -1.70 12.27
C GLY A 72 9.38 -0.33 11.91
N ARG A 73 8.14 -0.06 12.33
CA ARG A 73 7.41 1.19 12.04
C ARG A 73 7.43 2.13 13.25
N PHE A 74 8.61 2.31 13.84
CA PHE A 74 8.78 3.05 15.10
C PHE A 74 8.34 4.52 15.02
N ILE A 75 8.47 5.19 13.87
CA ILE A 75 7.94 6.54 13.66
C ILE A 75 6.41 6.53 13.62
N GLY A 76 5.80 5.51 13.00
CA GLY A 76 4.35 5.31 13.06
C GLY A 76 3.85 5.19 14.49
N HIS A 77 4.53 4.43 15.34
CA HIS A 77 4.23 4.33 16.77
C HIS A 77 4.38 5.67 17.51
N CYS A 78 5.45 6.42 17.24
CA CYS A 78 5.63 7.75 17.83
C CYS A 78 4.52 8.73 17.40
N LEU A 79 4.10 8.70 16.14
CA LEU A 79 2.99 9.53 15.64
C LEU A 79 1.68 9.15 16.35
N ASP A 80 1.43 7.88 16.56
CA ASP A 80 0.25 7.39 17.25
C ASP A 80 0.20 7.90 18.70
N ILE A 81 1.32 7.79 19.44
CA ILE A 81 1.45 8.38 20.78
C ILE A 81 1.19 9.91 20.76
N LEU A 82 1.70 10.61 19.75
CA LEU A 82 1.45 12.05 19.63
C LEU A 82 -0.03 12.38 19.37
N PHE A 83 -0.73 11.55 18.60
CA PHE A 83 -2.17 11.70 18.41
C PHE A 83 -2.94 11.42 19.70
N ASP A 84 -2.55 10.38 20.44
CA ASP A 84 -3.15 10.07 21.76
C ASP A 84 -2.96 11.22 22.75
N LEU A 85 -1.75 11.76 22.83
CA LEU A 85 -1.45 12.93 23.69
C LEU A 85 -2.24 14.18 23.28
N ALA A 86 -2.59 14.31 22.01
CA ALA A 86 -3.43 15.39 21.50
C ALA A 86 -4.93 15.14 21.69
N GLY A 87 -5.31 14.03 22.33
CA GLY A 87 -6.70 13.66 22.60
C GLY A 87 -7.42 12.94 21.46
N PHE A 88 -6.69 12.50 20.42
CA PHE A 88 -7.25 11.72 19.32
C PHE A 88 -7.13 10.21 19.62
N TYR A 89 -7.84 9.74 20.61
CA TYR A 89 -7.79 8.34 21.08
C TYR A 89 -8.44 7.33 20.13
N PHE A 90 -9.28 7.80 19.19
CA PHE A 90 -9.98 6.93 18.27
C PHE A 90 -9.57 7.19 16.82
N PRO A 91 -9.37 6.14 16.02
CA PRO A 91 -9.09 6.30 14.61
C PRO A 91 -10.34 6.80 13.88
N TYR A 92 -10.47 8.12 13.75
CA TYR A 92 -11.55 8.74 12.99
C TYR A 92 -11.39 8.47 11.49
N ARG A 93 -12.16 7.53 10.96
CA ARG A 93 -12.09 7.11 9.56
C ARG A 93 -12.07 8.29 8.59
N TYR A 94 -13.07 9.16 8.66
CA TYR A 94 -13.20 10.30 7.75
C TYR A 94 -11.93 11.18 7.73
N ILE A 95 -11.42 11.49 8.89
CA ILE A 95 -10.23 12.32 9.04
C ILE A 95 -9.01 11.59 8.49
N ASN A 96 -8.82 10.33 8.84
CA ASN A 96 -7.66 9.56 8.42
C ASN A 96 -7.64 9.33 6.91
N VAL A 97 -8.78 9.03 6.30
CA VAL A 97 -8.92 8.85 4.85
C VAL A 97 -8.72 10.19 4.13
N LEU A 98 -9.31 11.28 4.62
CA LEU A 98 -9.11 12.62 4.04
C LEU A 98 -7.65 13.07 4.13
N LEU A 99 -6.99 12.85 5.27
CA LEU A 99 -5.57 13.15 5.44
C LEU A 99 -4.70 12.29 4.51
N TYR A 100 -5.03 11.02 4.34
CA TYR A 100 -4.37 10.17 3.36
C TYR A 100 -4.45 10.77 1.95
N ILE A 101 -5.66 11.09 1.49
CA ILE A 101 -5.91 11.68 0.17
C ILE A 101 -5.16 13.00 0.02
N LEU A 102 -5.19 13.86 1.05
CA LEU A 102 -4.48 15.13 1.10
C LEU A 102 -2.96 14.95 0.92
N PHE A 103 -2.37 14.05 1.70
CA PHE A 103 -0.93 13.81 1.68
C PHE A 103 -0.48 13.14 0.37
N VAL A 104 -1.26 12.20 -0.16
CA VAL A 104 -0.96 11.59 -1.46
C VAL A 104 -1.05 12.62 -2.57
N ALA A 105 -2.06 13.49 -2.59
CA ALA A 105 -2.18 14.57 -3.56
C ALA A 105 -0.99 15.54 -3.50
N LEU A 106 -0.51 15.89 -2.30
CA LEU A 106 0.71 16.68 -2.11
C LEU A 106 1.95 15.94 -2.62
N GLY A 107 2.06 14.63 -2.38
CA GLY A 107 3.14 13.79 -2.90
C GLY A 107 3.15 13.75 -4.43
N VAL A 108 1.98 13.67 -5.07
CA VAL A 108 1.84 13.77 -6.54
C VAL A 108 2.41 15.07 -7.08
N ILE A 109 2.21 16.20 -6.38
CA ILE A 109 2.80 17.48 -6.78
C ILE A 109 4.32 17.38 -6.88
N PHE A 110 4.99 16.70 -5.94
CA PHE A 110 6.43 16.50 -6.04
C PHE A 110 6.83 15.59 -7.21
N ILE A 111 6.04 14.58 -7.55
CA ILE A 111 6.25 13.79 -8.78
C ILE A 111 6.16 14.67 -10.01
N LEU A 112 5.14 15.52 -10.12
CA LEU A 112 4.98 16.46 -11.23
C LEU A 112 6.17 17.43 -11.35
N LEU A 113 6.70 17.90 -10.21
CA LEU A 113 7.88 18.76 -10.15
C LEU A 113 9.17 18.01 -10.54
N ILE A 114 9.32 16.75 -10.16
CA ILE A 114 10.46 15.90 -10.53
C ILE A 114 10.53 15.73 -12.04
N PHE A 115 9.40 15.49 -12.69
CA PHE A 115 9.32 15.22 -14.12
C PHE A 115 9.01 16.46 -14.97
N ASP A 116 9.02 17.68 -14.40
CA ASP A 116 8.79 18.95 -15.07
C ASP A 116 7.48 18.97 -15.91
N VAL A 117 6.40 18.36 -15.38
CA VAL A 117 5.09 18.33 -16.06
C VAL A 117 4.47 19.72 -16.06
N LYS A 118 4.32 20.32 -17.25
CA LYS A 118 3.90 21.74 -17.42
C LYS A 118 2.40 21.90 -17.66
N SER A 119 1.76 20.90 -18.27
CA SER A 119 0.34 20.96 -18.65
C SER A 119 -0.56 20.59 -17.48
N THR A 120 -1.56 21.43 -17.19
CA THR A 120 -2.59 21.13 -16.18
C THR A 120 -3.34 19.82 -16.50
N ALA A 121 -3.70 19.59 -17.77
CA ALA A 121 -4.37 18.36 -18.17
C ALA A 121 -3.53 17.12 -17.92
N GLN A 122 -2.24 17.17 -18.28
CA GLN A 122 -1.30 16.07 -18.01
C GLN A 122 -1.08 15.86 -16.51
N SER A 123 -0.99 16.94 -15.74
CA SER A 123 -0.90 16.88 -14.28
C SER A 123 -2.12 16.21 -13.65
N CYS A 124 -3.32 16.53 -14.13
CA CYS A 124 -4.55 15.89 -13.68
C CYS A 124 -4.60 14.40 -14.06
N LEU A 125 -4.11 14.01 -15.24
CA LEU A 125 -4.04 12.61 -15.66
C LEU A 125 -3.06 11.80 -14.80
N VAL A 126 -1.86 12.33 -14.56
CA VAL A 126 -0.88 11.68 -13.66
C VAL A 126 -1.48 11.55 -12.25
N GLY A 127 -2.10 12.63 -11.76
CA GLY A 127 -2.81 12.60 -10.47
C GLY A 127 -3.93 11.58 -10.45
N ALA A 128 -4.75 11.51 -11.50
CA ALA A 128 -5.84 10.56 -11.60
C ALA A 128 -5.34 9.10 -11.52
N ILE A 129 -4.31 8.74 -12.28
CA ILE A 129 -3.72 7.38 -12.22
C ILE A 129 -3.27 7.03 -10.81
N ILE A 130 -2.59 7.94 -10.11
CA ILE A 130 -2.08 7.67 -8.76
C ILE A 130 -3.23 7.62 -7.75
N MET A 131 -4.16 8.57 -7.81
CA MET A 131 -5.25 8.69 -6.84
C MET A 131 -6.33 7.60 -7.00
N THR A 132 -6.49 7.05 -8.20
CA THR A 132 -7.44 5.96 -8.47
C THR A 132 -6.78 4.58 -8.39
N SER A 133 -5.46 4.50 -8.24
CA SER A 133 -4.75 3.23 -8.18
C SER A 133 -5.38 2.28 -7.16
N ALA A 134 -5.54 1.03 -7.54
CA ALA A 134 -6.06 -0.02 -6.67
C ALA A 134 -5.19 -0.28 -5.42
N VAL A 135 -3.93 0.20 -5.42
CA VAL A 135 -3.08 0.23 -4.21
C VAL A 135 -3.73 1.05 -3.08
N ASN A 136 -4.47 2.12 -3.44
CA ASN A 136 -5.15 2.95 -2.45
C ASN A 136 -6.23 2.16 -1.70
N SER A 137 -6.96 1.26 -2.38
CA SER A 137 -7.94 0.41 -1.68
C SER A 137 -7.27 -0.54 -0.70
N GLY A 138 -6.11 -1.11 -1.07
CA GLY A 138 -5.30 -1.95 -0.17
C GLY A 138 -4.76 -1.21 1.06
N VAL A 139 -4.58 0.11 0.97
CA VAL A 139 -4.16 0.96 2.10
C VAL A 139 -5.35 1.43 2.93
N LEU A 140 -6.43 1.86 2.28
CA LEU A 140 -7.56 2.51 2.95
C LEU A 140 -8.46 1.56 3.72
N VAL A 141 -8.39 0.26 3.47
CA VAL A 141 -9.02 -0.75 4.35
C VAL A 141 -8.37 -0.80 5.74
N TYR A 142 -7.11 -0.32 5.85
CA TYR A 142 -6.43 -0.10 7.13
C TYR A 142 -6.56 1.39 7.55
N TYR A 143 -7.78 1.91 7.60
CA TYR A 143 -8.05 3.34 7.79
C TYR A 143 -7.38 3.94 9.05
N TYR A 144 -7.16 3.15 10.08
CA TYR A 144 -6.54 3.60 11.34
C TYR A 144 -5.08 4.09 11.17
N VAL A 145 -4.35 3.58 10.16
CA VAL A 145 -2.99 4.01 9.81
C VAL A 145 -2.90 4.71 8.44
N ALA A 146 -4.01 4.87 7.74
CA ALA A 146 -4.03 5.42 6.38
C ALA A 146 -3.37 6.81 6.29
N HIS A 147 -3.68 7.71 7.22
CA HIS A 147 -3.09 9.05 7.28
C HIS A 147 -1.55 9.00 7.42
N MET A 148 -1.02 8.07 8.21
CA MET A 148 0.43 7.85 8.35
C MET A 148 1.04 7.39 7.03
N TYR A 149 0.38 6.47 6.31
CA TYR A 149 0.85 5.98 5.02
C TYR A 149 0.81 7.08 3.94
N GLY A 150 -0.23 7.92 3.94
CA GLY A 150 -0.27 9.11 3.09
C GLY A 150 0.87 10.08 3.41
N PHE A 151 1.14 10.32 4.68
CA PHE A 151 2.25 11.16 5.13
C PHE A 151 3.61 10.56 4.76
N CYS A 152 3.76 9.24 4.87
CA CYS A 152 4.94 8.51 4.40
C CYS A 152 5.19 8.72 2.91
N PHE A 153 4.14 8.61 2.07
CA PHE A 153 4.24 8.88 0.63
C PHE A 153 4.67 10.32 0.36
N LEU A 154 4.09 11.30 1.07
CA LEU A 154 4.48 12.70 0.96
C LEU A 154 5.97 12.91 1.31
N LEU A 155 6.44 12.38 2.45
CA LEU A 155 7.85 12.47 2.85
C LEU A 155 8.78 11.84 1.82
N SER A 156 8.40 10.69 1.29
CA SER A 156 9.14 9.97 0.25
C SER A 156 9.29 10.80 -1.01
N MET A 157 8.20 11.37 -1.54
CA MET A 157 8.22 12.15 -2.77
C MET A 157 8.89 13.52 -2.57
N PHE A 158 8.69 14.15 -1.43
CA PHE A 158 9.39 15.39 -1.07
C PHE A 158 10.91 15.18 -0.96
N SER A 159 11.32 14.11 -0.29
CA SER A 159 12.75 13.74 -0.22
C SER A 159 13.32 13.50 -1.62
N THR A 160 12.61 12.76 -2.48
CA THR A 160 13.02 12.51 -3.87
C THR A 160 13.16 13.81 -4.65
N TYR A 161 12.24 14.76 -4.49
CA TYR A 161 12.35 16.09 -5.10
C TYR A 161 13.62 16.84 -4.63
N LEU A 162 13.91 16.80 -3.34
CA LEU A 162 15.09 17.49 -2.79
C LEU A 162 16.40 16.90 -3.32
N VAL A 163 16.52 15.58 -3.41
CA VAL A 163 17.74 14.94 -3.91
C VAL A 163 17.91 15.13 -5.41
N VAL A 164 16.82 15.05 -6.18
CA VAL A 164 16.84 15.14 -7.65
C VAL A 164 16.99 16.59 -8.11
N LYS A 165 16.12 17.50 -7.65
CA LYS A 165 16.06 18.89 -8.15
C LYS A 165 16.89 19.87 -7.35
N ARG A 166 17.09 19.64 -6.05
CA ARG A 166 17.86 20.53 -5.17
C ARG A 166 19.26 20.02 -4.87
N LYS A 167 19.61 18.81 -5.35
CA LYS A 167 20.91 18.16 -5.18
C LYS A 167 21.36 18.05 -3.71
N MET A 168 20.40 18.08 -2.77
CA MET A 168 20.65 17.90 -1.35
C MET A 168 20.86 16.42 -1.03
N MET A 169 21.57 16.09 0.06
CA MET A 169 21.83 14.70 0.47
C MET A 169 21.39 14.43 1.90
N VAL A 170 21.74 15.29 2.85
CA VAL A 170 21.51 15.04 4.28
C VAL A 170 20.03 15.09 4.64
N LEU A 171 19.34 16.19 4.31
CA LEU A 171 17.92 16.33 4.61
C LEU A 171 17.07 15.23 3.93
N PRO A 172 17.28 14.91 2.64
CA PRO A 172 16.58 13.77 2.02
C PRO A 172 16.84 12.44 2.72
N ALA A 173 18.07 12.15 3.15
CA ALA A 173 18.36 10.90 3.87
C ALA A 173 17.61 10.82 5.20
N ILE A 174 17.48 11.92 5.94
CA ILE A 174 16.70 12.00 7.17
C ILE A 174 15.20 11.80 6.87
N LEU A 175 14.64 12.48 5.86
CA LEU A 175 13.25 12.37 5.49
C LEU A 175 12.88 10.94 5.03
N LEU A 176 13.78 10.27 4.29
CA LEU A 176 13.61 8.87 3.90
C LEU A 176 13.70 7.93 5.10
N MET A 177 14.58 8.19 6.06
CA MET A 177 14.65 7.43 7.30
C MET A 177 13.33 7.53 8.08
N LEU A 178 12.77 8.74 8.20
CA LEU A 178 11.45 8.95 8.81
C LEU A 178 10.35 8.20 8.05
N SER A 179 10.36 8.29 6.72
CA SER A 179 9.43 7.56 5.86
C SER A 179 9.52 6.04 6.07
N LEU A 180 10.73 5.46 6.07
CA LEU A 180 10.97 4.04 6.34
C LEU A 180 10.46 3.63 7.73
N GLY A 181 10.60 4.50 8.73
CA GLY A 181 10.10 4.29 10.09
C GLY A 181 8.57 4.37 10.21
N ILE A 182 7.86 4.82 9.16
CA ILE A 182 6.40 4.78 9.07
C ILE A 182 5.96 3.57 8.24
N TYR A 183 6.46 3.45 6.99
CA TYR A 183 6.07 2.37 6.08
C TYR A 183 7.12 2.11 5.01
N GLN A 184 7.78 0.97 5.08
CA GLN A 184 8.95 0.64 4.26
C GLN A 184 8.65 0.48 2.77
N ALA A 185 7.42 0.11 2.39
CA ALA A 185 7.07 -0.22 1.00
C ALA A 185 7.25 0.96 0.02
N TYR A 186 7.03 2.21 0.45
CA TYR A 186 7.21 3.39 -0.41
C TYR A 186 8.65 3.66 -0.81
N PHE A 187 9.63 3.06 -0.14
CA PHE A 187 11.03 3.17 -0.55
C PHE A 187 11.28 2.60 -1.95
N ALA A 188 10.58 1.51 -2.30
CA ALA A 188 10.61 0.95 -3.65
C ALA A 188 10.08 1.95 -4.71
N THR A 189 9.05 2.72 -4.37
CA THR A 189 8.52 3.78 -5.25
C THR A 189 9.52 4.92 -5.42
N VAL A 190 10.24 5.32 -4.35
CA VAL A 190 11.32 6.33 -4.43
C VAL A 190 12.40 5.90 -5.42
N ILE A 191 12.86 4.66 -5.30
CA ILE A 191 13.89 4.11 -6.20
C ILE A 191 13.39 4.11 -7.64
N LEU A 192 12.15 3.68 -7.89
CA LEU A 192 11.58 3.70 -9.24
C LEU A 192 11.49 5.13 -9.80
N VAL A 193 11.01 6.11 -9.04
CA VAL A 193 10.88 7.50 -9.50
C VAL A 193 12.25 8.07 -9.88
N VAL A 194 13.29 7.83 -9.07
CA VAL A 194 14.66 8.27 -9.38
C VAL A 194 15.21 7.53 -10.60
N PHE A 195 14.94 6.24 -10.72
CA PHE A 195 15.34 5.42 -11.86
C PHE A 195 14.71 5.94 -13.17
N LEU A 196 13.41 6.22 -13.16
CA LEU A 196 12.72 6.80 -14.31
C LEU A 196 13.25 8.20 -14.66
N TYR A 197 13.50 9.03 -13.66
CA TYR A 197 14.11 10.34 -13.86
C TYR A 197 15.49 10.21 -14.55
N GLN A 198 16.34 9.30 -14.06
CA GLN A 198 17.65 9.05 -14.66
C GLN A 198 17.57 8.52 -16.10
N MET A 199 16.57 7.70 -16.39
CA MET A 199 16.31 7.20 -17.74
C MET A 199 15.91 8.34 -18.70
N LEU A 200 15.07 9.26 -18.24
CA LEU A 200 14.63 10.42 -19.02
C LEU A 200 15.76 11.46 -19.21
N GLU A 201 16.60 11.65 -18.19
CA GLU A 201 17.77 12.55 -18.30
C GLU A 201 18.75 12.11 -19.41
N LEU A 202 18.98 10.81 -19.61
CA LEU A 202 19.82 10.31 -20.69
C LEU A 202 19.27 10.61 -22.09
N LEU A 203 17.97 10.87 -22.22
CA LEU A 203 17.36 11.25 -23.49
C LEU A 203 17.64 12.69 -23.88
N LYS A 204 17.96 13.57 -22.91
CA LYS A 204 18.26 14.97 -23.16
C LYS A 204 19.63 15.13 -23.81
N ASP A 205 19.73 16.00 -24.82
CA ASP A 205 20.97 16.20 -25.58
C ASP A 205 22.08 16.82 -24.72
N ASP A 206 21.73 17.73 -23.80
CA ASP A 206 22.63 18.48 -22.95
C ASP A 206 23.19 17.70 -21.74
N THR A 207 22.66 16.52 -21.45
CA THR A 207 23.11 15.70 -20.31
C THR A 207 24.46 15.05 -20.62
N GLU A 208 25.50 15.40 -19.91
CA GLU A 208 26.80 14.70 -19.96
C GLU A 208 26.73 13.38 -19.18
N VAL A 209 27.30 12.32 -19.76
CA VAL A 209 27.35 10.98 -19.11
C VAL A 209 28.08 11.04 -17.77
N LYS A 210 29.15 11.84 -17.66
CA LYS A 210 29.86 12.03 -16.38
C LYS A 210 28.96 12.61 -15.30
N ALA A 211 28.26 13.71 -15.61
CA ALA A 211 27.33 14.35 -14.68
C ALA A 211 26.18 13.42 -14.28
N TRP A 212 25.72 12.58 -15.22
CA TRP A 212 24.72 11.55 -14.96
C TRP A 212 25.21 10.52 -13.93
N PHE A 213 26.45 10.02 -14.05
CA PHE A 213 27.05 9.12 -13.06
C PHE A 213 27.24 9.78 -11.69
N GLU A 214 27.71 11.02 -11.65
CA GLU A 214 27.86 11.78 -10.40
C GLU A 214 26.52 11.92 -9.67
N ASN A 215 25.44 12.21 -10.40
CA ASN A 215 24.09 12.24 -9.84
C ASN A 215 23.64 10.85 -9.34
N SER A 216 23.90 9.79 -10.11
CA SER A 216 23.56 8.40 -9.73
C SER A 216 24.25 8.01 -8.42
N VAL A 217 25.54 8.33 -8.27
CA VAL A 217 26.31 8.08 -7.03
C VAL A 217 25.69 8.85 -5.86
N ARG A 218 25.27 10.12 -6.07
CA ARG A 218 24.59 10.93 -5.04
C ARG A 218 23.29 10.26 -4.58
N TYR A 219 22.47 9.73 -5.50
CA TYR A 219 21.23 9.06 -5.15
C TYR A 219 21.48 7.77 -4.36
N ILE A 220 22.42 6.94 -4.82
CA ILE A 220 22.82 5.71 -4.11
C ILE A 220 23.32 6.05 -2.70
N TYR A 221 24.19 7.05 -2.57
CA TYR A 221 24.68 7.47 -1.26
C TYR A 221 23.55 7.91 -0.32
N THR A 222 22.61 8.73 -0.83
CA THR A 222 21.46 9.19 -0.04
C THR A 222 20.59 8.01 0.41
N PHE A 223 20.34 7.04 -0.48
CA PHE A 223 19.54 5.86 -0.16
C PHE A 223 20.23 4.94 0.84
N CYS A 224 21.51 4.64 0.64
CA CYS A 224 22.28 3.85 1.60
C CYS A 224 22.34 4.53 2.97
N SER A 225 22.58 5.84 3.02
CA SER A 225 22.59 6.60 4.26
C SER A 225 21.23 6.55 4.97
N SER A 226 20.12 6.67 4.24
CA SER A 226 18.79 6.59 4.84
C SER A 226 18.49 5.22 5.43
N LEU A 227 18.92 4.13 4.77
CA LEU A 227 18.78 2.77 5.28
C LEU A 227 19.62 2.53 6.53
N VAL A 228 20.88 2.99 6.55
CA VAL A 228 21.75 2.89 7.73
C VAL A 228 21.14 3.66 8.90
N LEU A 229 20.69 4.89 8.68
CA LEU A 229 20.00 5.70 9.70
C LEU A 229 18.73 5.02 10.21
N TYR A 230 17.92 4.45 9.30
CA TYR A 230 16.70 3.72 9.66
C TYR A 230 17.02 2.51 10.55
N VAL A 231 17.98 1.67 10.15
CA VAL A 231 18.35 0.48 10.93
C VAL A 231 18.88 0.87 12.31
N ALA A 232 19.73 1.89 12.39
CA ALA A 232 20.26 2.40 13.65
C ALA A 232 19.14 2.94 14.56
N ALA A 233 18.27 3.78 14.03
CA ALA A 233 17.16 4.38 14.77
C ALA A 233 16.13 3.34 15.22
N ASN A 234 15.80 2.35 14.37
CA ASN A 234 14.89 1.26 14.73
C ASN A 234 15.44 0.38 15.85
N LYS A 235 16.72 -0.02 15.76
CA LYS A 235 17.38 -0.78 16.84
C LYS A 235 17.41 0.00 18.16
N PHE A 236 17.68 1.29 18.09
CA PHE A 236 17.68 2.16 19.26
C PHE A 236 16.29 2.27 19.89
N ALA A 237 15.25 2.49 19.07
CA ALA A 237 13.85 2.57 19.52
C ALA A 237 13.37 1.28 20.18
N LEU A 238 13.66 0.11 19.56
CA LEU A 238 13.32 -1.20 20.12
C LEU A 238 14.04 -1.45 21.46
N LYS A 239 15.33 -1.10 21.55
CA LYS A 239 16.09 -1.23 22.80
C LYS A 239 15.50 -0.36 23.93
N LEU A 240 15.11 0.88 23.63
CA LEU A 240 14.45 1.77 24.60
C LEU A 240 13.12 1.21 25.10
N ALA A 241 12.35 0.59 24.21
CA ALA A 241 11.06 0.00 24.54
C ALA A 241 11.16 -1.40 25.18
N GLY A 242 12.35 -2.01 25.26
CA GLY A 242 12.51 -3.39 25.73
C GLY A 242 11.87 -4.43 24.82
N LEU A 243 11.70 -4.12 23.53
CA LEU A 243 11.01 -4.95 22.54
C LEU A 243 12.01 -5.57 21.55
N SER A 244 11.62 -6.71 20.97
CA SER A 244 12.30 -7.32 19.82
C SER A 244 11.47 -7.20 18.55
N ILE A 245 12.10 -7.35 17.39
CA ILE A 245 11.39 -7.40 16.11
C ILE A 245 10.53 -8.66 16.09
N ALA A 246 9.24 -8.50 15.82
CA ALA A 246 8.38 -9.66 15.57
C ALA A 246 8.70 -10.21 14.17
N GLY A 247 8.79 -11.54 14.04
CA GLY A 247 8.87 -12.21 12.75
C GLY A 247 7.54 -12.02 12.00
N TYR A 248 7.42 -10.93 11.24
CA TYR A 248 6.24 -10.61 10.45
C TYR A 248 6.59 -10.65 8.97
N ALA A 249 5.77 -11.29 8.17
CA ALA A 249 5.86 -11.30 6.70
C ALA A 249 7.24 -11.73 6.16
N ASN A 250 7.81 -12.83 6.69
CA ASN A 250 9.14 -13.33 6.33
C ASN A 250 10.34 -12.38 6.61
N MET A 251 10.09 -11.25 7.24
CA MET A 251 11.14 -10.48 7.88
C MET A 251 11.49 -11.22 9.18
N GLY A 252 12.48 -12.11 9.15
CA GLY A 252 12.97 -12.79 10.34
C GLY A 252 13.42 -11.81 11.43
N GLU A 253 14.20 -12.26 12.40
CA GLU A 253 14.77 -11.41 13.48
C GLU A 253 15.56 -10.19 12.98
N ASN A 254 15.77 -10.09 11.67
CA ASN A 254 16.42 -8.99 10.98
C ASN A 254 15.40 -8.18 10.17
N VAL A 255 15.52 -6.87 10.21
CA VAL A 255 14.72 -5.90 9.42
C VAL A 255 14.85 -6.11 7.90
N VAL A 256 15.88 -6.85 7.47
CA VAL A 256 16.15 -7.17 6.08
C VAL A 256 15.83 -8.65 5.84
N PRO A 257 15.00 -9.00 4.85
CA PRO A 257 14.73 -10.38 4.50
C PRO A 257 16.03 -11.14 4.20
N SER A 258 16.23 -12.31 4.80
CA SER A 258 17.34 -13.19 4.43
C SER A 258 16.97 -13.95 3.16
N TYR A 259 17.67 -13.65 2.05
CA TYR A 259 17.49 -14.35 0.79
C TYR A 259 18.62 -15.34 0.53
N LYS A 260 18.27 -16.57 0.17
CA LYS A 260 19.21 -17.48 -0.48
C LYS A 260 19.42 -17.02 -1.92
N PHE A 261 20.56 -17.35 -2.51
CA PHE A 261 20.84 -17.02 -3.93
C PHE A 261 19.74 -17.51 -4.87
N THR A 262 19.19 -18.69 -4.63
CA THR A 262 18.05 -19.26 -5.37
C THR A 262 16.81 -18.37 -5.32
N ASP A 263 16.53 -17.74 -4.17
CA ASP A 263 15.38 -16.83 -4.01
C ASP A 263 15.55 -15.56 -4.83
N ILE A 264 16.78 -15.01 -4.85
CA ILE A 264 17.09 -13.84 -5.68
C ILE A 264 16.91 -14.15 -7.16
N VAL A 265 17.41 -15.29 -7.63
CA VAL A 265 17.24 -15.74 -9.04
C VAL A 265 15.77 -15.91 -9.37
N GLN A 266 14.99 -16.51 -8.46
CA GLN A 266 13.54 -16.67 -8.65
C GLN A 266 12.81 -15.33 -8.68
N LEU A 267 13.14 -14.38 -7.81
CA LEU A 267 12.57 -13.03 -7.80
C LEU A 267 12.90 -12.27 -9.10
N LEU A 268 14.14 -12.36 -9.57
CA LEU A 268 14.54 -11.79 -10.86
C LEU A 268 13.71 -12.38 -11.99
N LYS A 269 13.60 -13.71 -12.07
CA LYS A 269 12.78 -14.39 -13.08
C LYS A 269 11.33 -13.93 -13.01
N THR A 270 10.75 -13.88 -11.80
CA THR A 270 9.38 -13.44 -11.59
C THR A 270 9.18 -11.98 -11.99
N SER A 271 10.16 -11.10 -11.75
CA SER A 271 10.09 -9.70 -12.17
C SER A 271 9.89 -9.52 -13.68
N TYR A 272 10.48 -10.38 -14.50
CA TYR A 272 10.27 -10.35 -15.94
C TYR A 272 8.97 -11.03 -16.39
N THR A 273 8.55 -12.09 -15.72
CA THR A 273 7.35 -12.84 -16.11
C THR A 273 6.07 -12.18 -15.62
N LEU A 274 6.12 -11.39 -14.56
CA LEU A 274 4.96 -10.77 -13.95
C LEU A 274 4.23 -9.81 -14.90
N GLY A 275 4.98 -9.04 -15.70
CA GLY A 275 4.40 -8.17 -16.71
C GLY A 275 3.56 -8.92 -17.75
N PHE A 276 4.01 -10.10 -18.18
CA PHE A 276 3.22 -10.97 -19.05
C PHE A 276 2.01 -11.52 -18.32
N SER A 277 2.16 -11.90 -17.04
CA SER A 277 1.02 -12.38 -16.23
C SER A 277 -0.07 -11.32 -16.12
N PHE A 278 0.28 -10.04 -15.98
CA PHE A 278 -0.72 -8.95 -15.93
C PHE A 278 -1.50 -8.77 -17.24
N ILE A 279 -0.91 -9.10 -18.39
CA ILE A 279 -1.59 -8.99 -19.68
C ILE A 279 -2.42 -10.25 -19.98
N PHE A 280 -1.90 -11.42 -19.66
CA PHE A 280 -2.44 -12.70 -20.13
C PHE A 280 -3.22 -13.48 -19.08
N THR A 281 -3.16 -13.10 -17.79
CA THR A 281 -3.90 -13.78 -16.71
C THR A 281 -4.78 -12.81 -15.94
N ASN A 282 -5.81 -13.32 -15.30
CA ASN A 282 -6.68 -12.59 -14.37
C ASN A 282 -6.29 -12.80 -12.90
N LYS A 283 -5.07 -13.25 -12.64
CA LYS A 283 -4.63 -13.66 -11.30
C LYS A 283 -4.51 -12.50 -10.31
N TYR A 284 -4.25 -11.29 -10.81
CA TYR A 284 -4.02 -10.12 -9.97
C TYR A 284 -5.19 -9.15 -10.05
N PHE A 285 -5.58 -8.60 -8.93
CA PHE A 285 -6.79 -7.80 -8.76
C PHE A 285 -6.88 -6.55 -9.66
N PHE A 286 -5.77 -5.97 -10.08
CA PHE A 286 -5.76 -4.79 -10.95
C PHE A 286 -5.75 -5.14 -12.45
N CYS A 287 -5.70 -6.42 -12.81
CA CYS A 287 -5.73 -6.93 -14.19
C CYS A 287 -6.71 -8.11 -14.36
N ASP A 288 -7.67 -8.24 -13.46
CA ASP A 288 -8.66 -9.32 -13.48
C ASP A 288 -9.72 -9.18 -14.60
N ASN A 289 -9.77 -8.03 -15.26
CA ASN A 289 -10.70 -7.74 -16.35
C ASN A 289 -9.96 -7.48 -17.66
N ILE A 290 -10.66 -7.75 -18.78
CA ILE A 290 -10.12 -7.52 -20.14
C ILE A 290 -9.78 -6.03 -20.39
N VAL A 291 -10.56 -5.10 -19.85
CA VAL A 291 -10.32 -3.64 -20.01
C VAL A 291 -9.00 -3.24 -19.36
N ALA A 292 -8.71 -3.72 -18.15
CA ALA A 292 -7.45 -3.47 -17.47
C ALA A 292 -6.27 -4.05 -18.26
N ARG A 293 -6.38 -5.30 -18.70
CA ARG A 293 -5.34 -5.98 -19.47
C ARG A 293 -5.05 -5.28 -20.80
N ILE A 294 -6.07 -4.88 -21.53
CA ILE A 294 -5.93 -4.09 -22.76
C ILE A 294 -5.28 -2.74 -22.45
N SER A 295 -5.70 -2.04 -21.39
CA SER A 295 -5.12 -0.74 -21.02
C SER A 295 -3.62 -0.86 -20.69
N ILE A 296 -3.21 -1.90 -19.95
CA ILE A 296 -1.81 -2.18 -19.65
C ILE A 296 -1.04 -2.47 -20.94
N ALA A 297 -1.58 -3.35 -21.81
CA ALA A 297 -0.93 -3.71 -23.07
C ALA A 297 -0.75 -2.50 -23.99
N LEU A 298 -1.78 -1.68 -24.15
CA LEU A 298 -1.72 -0.45 -24.95
C LEU A 298 -0.70 0.54 -24.38
N SER A 299 -0.69 0.73 -23.07
CA SER A 299 0.28 1.63 -22.43
C SER A 299 1.71 1.17 -22.64
N LEU A 300 1.96 -0.14 -22.49
CA LEU A 300 3.27 -0.74 -22.79
C LEU A 300 3.67 -0.59 -24.26
N LEU A 301 2.75 -0.81 -25.20
CA LEU A 301 3.01 -0.64 -26.63
C LEU A 301 3.36 0.80 -26.98
N ILE A 302 2.61 1.77 -26.44
CA ILE A 302 2.90 3.20 -26.62
C ILE A 302 4.28 3.53 -26.03
N PHE A 303 4.55 3.06 -24.80
CA PHE A 303 5.85 3.27 -24.16
C PHE A 303 7.00 2.68 -24.98
N LEU A 304 6.90 1.42 -25.45
CA LEU A 304 7.91 0.78 -26.28
C LEU A 304 8.15 1.54 -27.59
N TYR A 305 7.10 1.98 -28.25
CA TYR A 305 7.18 2.78 -29.45
C TYR A 305 7.92 4.11 -29.22
N LEU A 306 7.55 4.84 -28.17
CA LEU A 306 8.20 6.09 -27.79
C LEU A 306 9.65 5.88 -27.35
N PHE A 307 9.92 4.80 -26.63
CA PHE A 307 11.28 4.43 -26.24
C PHE A 307 12.18 4.18 -27.47
N VAL A 308 11.70 3.40 -28.45
CA VAL A 308 12.45 3.12 -29.68
C VAL A 308 12.75 4.41 -30.45
N ILE A 309 11.76 5.29 -30.61
CA ILE A 309 11.97 6.59 -31.29
C ILE A 309 13.01 7.42 -30.53
N SER A 310 12.88 7.52 -29.22
CA SER A 310 13.82 8.27 -28.39
C SER A 310 15.22 7.68 -28.44
N PHE A 311 15.35 6.36 -28.37
CA PHE A 311 16.61 5.64 -28.46
C PHE A 311 17.33 5.86 -29.79
N VAL A 312 16.60 5.84 -30.91
CA VAL A 312 17.17 6.10 -32.25
C VAL A 312 17.71 7.53 -32.32
N LYS A 313 17.00 8.50 -31.74
CA LYS A 313 17.39 9.93 -31.77
C LYS A 313 18.61 10.26 -30.92
N VAL A 314 18.90 9.52 -29.86
CA VAL A 314 20.10 9.73 -29.04
C VAL A 314 21.35 9.54 -29.89
N LYS A 315 22.20 10.55 -30.02
CA LYS A 315 23.40 10.53 -30.83
C LYS A 315 24.58 9.80 -30.18
N SER A 316 24.72 9.93 -28.87
CA SER A 316 25.84 9.36 -28.09
C SER A 316 25.69 7.85 -27.92
N TYR A 317 26.70 7.09 -28.37
CA TYR A 317 26.75 5.64 -28.21
C TYR A 317 26.73 5.20 -26.74
N ASN A 318 27.46 5.91 -25.88
CA ASN A 318 27.49 5.62 -24.45
C ASN A 318 26.12 5.81 -23.80
N LYS A 319 25.37 6.86 -24.17
CA LYS A 319 23.99 7.04 -23.71
C LYS A 319 23.07 5.94 -24.18
N LYS A 320 23.22 5.45 -25.42
CA LYS A 320 22.43 4.32 -25.95
C LYS A 320 22.66 3.05 -25.15
N ILE A 321 23.91 2.71 -24.83
CA ILE A 321 24.22 1.53 -24.01
C ILE A 321 23.56 1.66 -22.63
N LEU A 322 23.71 2.81 -21.97
CA LEU A 322 23.10 3.06 -20.65
C LEU A 322 21.58 2.97 -20.70
N LEU A 323 20.93 3.56 -21.72
CA LEU A 323 19.48 3.48 -21.90
C LEU A 323 19.01 2.04 -22.11
N LEU A 324 19.75 1.24 -22.87
CA LEU A 324 19.43 -0.18 -23.07
C LEU A 324 19.55 -0.96 -21.75
N LEU A 325 20.60 -0.72 -20.97
CA LEU A 325 20.78 -1.34 -19.65
C LEU A 325 19.65 -0.95 -18.70
N LEU A 326 19.28 0.33 -18.65
CA LEU A 326 18.14 0.78 -17.82
C LEU A 326 16.82 0.17 -18.31
N PHE A 327 16.61 0.04 -19.62
CA PHE A 327 15.42 -0.60 -20.16
C PHE A 327 15.32 -2.08 -19.74
N ILE A 328 16.44 -2.81 -19.76
CA ILE A 328 16.52 -4.19 -19.28
C ILE A 328 16.19 -4.26 -17.77
N VAL A 329 16.65 -3.30 -16.97
CA VAL A 329 16.44 -3.27 -15.53
C VAL A 329 15.02 -2.80 -15.14
N LEU A 330 14.30 -2.11 -16.02
CA LEU A 330 12.98 -1.55 -15.73
C LEU A 330 11.96 -2.54 -15.15
N PRO A 331 11.80 -3.79 -15.63
CA PRO A 331 10.90 -4.76 -15.02
C PRO A 331 11.24 -5.08 -13.57
N ILE A 332 12.53 -5.08 -13.20
CA ILE A 332 12.97 -5.29 -11.83
C ILE A 332 12.55 -4.10 -10.96
N MET A 333 12.73 -2.88 -11.47
CA MET A 333 12.36 -1.65 -10.73
C MET A 333 10.85 -1.54 -10.51
N LEU A 334 10.04 -1.92 -11.49
CA LEU A 334 8.59 -1.98 -11.35
C LEU A 334 8.15 -3.00 -10.29
N ASN A 335 8.89 -4.10 -10.16
CA ASN A 335 8.60 -5.19 -9.23
C ASN A 335 9.46 -5.15 -7.95
N LEU A 336 10.16 -4.06 -7.70
CA LEU A 336 11.03 -3.91 -6.53
C LEU A 336 10.33 -4.19 -5.18
N PRO A 337 9.04 -3.86 -4.99
CA PRO A 337 8.32 -4.22 -3.77
C PRO A 337 8.33 -5.72 -3.44
N MET A 338 8.41 -6.61 -4.45
CA MET A 338 8.49 -8.07 -4.24
C MET A 338 9.75 -8.51 -3.49
N PHE A 339 10.82 -7.71 -3.56
CA PHE A 339 12.07 -7.99 -2.85
C PHE A 339 11.97 -7.69 -1.35
N VAL A 340 10.91 -6.99 -0.93
CA VAL A 340 10.64 -6.68 0.48
C VAL A 340 9.50 -7.54 1.01
N GLU A 341 8.47 -7.78 0.19
CA GLU A 341 7.24 -8.47 0.58
C GLU A 341 6.82 -9.47 -0.50
N LYS A 342 6.82 -10.75 -0.19
CA LYS A 342 6.52 -11.83 -1.16
C LYS A 342 5.02 -12.16 -1.25
N GLU A 343 4.25 -11.90 -0.20
CA GLU A 343 2.94 -12.51 0.00
C GLU A 343 1.76 -11.56 -0.18
N VAL A 344 1.99 -10.25 -0.20
CA VAL A 344 0.91 -9.26 -0.29
C VAL A 344 0.82 -8.69 -1.71
N PRO A 345 -0.12 -9.19 -2.53
CA PRO A 345 -0.21 -8.81 -3.94
C PRO A 345 -0.40 -7.31 -4.18
N GLU A 346 -1.09 -6.60 -3.29
CA GLU A 346 -1.28 -5.15 -3.37
C GLU A 346 0.05 -4.39 -3.32
N ARG A 347 0.96 -4.85 -2.47
CA ARG A 347 2.29 -4.25 -2.32
C ARG A 347 3.19 -4.59 -3.50
N ILE A 348 3.08 -5.81 -4.01
CA ILE A 348 3.80 -6.23 -5.22
C ILE A 348 3.46 -5.31 -6.38
N CYS A 349 2.20 -4.93 -6.52
CA CYS A 349 1.70 -4.10 -7.61
C CYS A 349 1.88 -2.59 -7.38
N MET A 350 2.47 -2.17 -6.25
CA MET A 350 2.53 -0.77 -5.82
C MET A 350 3.15 0.18 -6.83
N ASN A 351 4.08 -0.27 -7.63
CA ASN A 351 4.77 0.54 -8.64
C ASN A 351 4.14 0.44 -10.04
N TRP A 352 3.20 -0.47 -10.28
CA TRP A 352 2.72 -0.77 -11.63
C TRP A 352 1.86 0.32 -12.26
N TYR A 353 1.26 1.23 -11.49
CA TYR A 353 0.55 2.37 -12.05
C TYR A 353 1.46 3.33 -12.83
N PHE A 354 2.77 3.32 -12.60
CA PHE A 354 3.72 4.08 -13.41
C PHE A 354 3.76 3.67 -14.88
N ILE A 355 3.36 2.46 -15.22
CA ILE A 355 3.24 2.01 -16.62
C ILE A 355 2.33 2.93 -17.44
N PHE A 356 1.24 3.43 -16.84
CA PHE A 356 0.33 4.36 -17.50
C PHE A 356 0.91 5.77 -17.61
N ILE A 357 1.84 6.14 -16.74
CA ILE A 357 2.47 7.46 -16.71
C ILE A 357 3.66 7.52 -17.69
N LEU A 358 4.37 6.40 -17.89
CA LEU A 358 5.56 6.33 -18.76
C LEU A 358 5.39 6.94 -20.14
N PRO A 359 4.34 6.61 -20.93
CA PRO A 359 4.15 7.21 -22.24
C PRO A 359 4.14 8.74 -22.21
N LEU A 360 3.45 9.31 -21.21
CA LEU A 360 3.33 10.76 -21.06
C LEU A 360 4.68 11.41 -20.72
N LEU A 361 5.46 10.78 -19.83
CA LEU A 361 6.80 11.27 -19.47
C LEU A 361 7.74 11.27 -20.66
N PHE A 362 7.70 10.22 -21.51
CA PHE A 362 8.51 10.14 -22.71
C PHE A 362 8.09 11.17 -23.76
N ILE A 363 6.80 11.41 -23.94
CA ILE A 363 6.29 12.46 -24.84
C ILE A 363 6.82 13.84 -24.39
N ASN A 364 6.82 14.14 -23.10
CA ASN A 364 7.28 15.43 -22.59
C ASN A 364 8.78 15.66 -22.85
N VAL A 365 9.61 14.62 -22.70
CA VAL A 365 11.05 14.72 -22.99
C VAL A 365 11.31 14.85 -24.50
N LEU A 366 10.52 14.19 -25.35
CA LEU A 366 10.64 14.34 -26.80
C LEU A 366 10.39 15.79 -27.26
N ASP A 367 9.70 16.62 -26.47
CA ASP A 367 9.50 18.03 -26.73
C ASP A 367 10.78 18.87 -26.61
N ASP A 368 11.61 18.51 -25.65
CA ASP A 368 12.84 19.23 -25.37
C ASP A 368 14.00 18.77 -26.29
N MET A 369 13.77 17.71 -27.11
CA MET A 369 14.80 17.24 -28.07
C MET A 369 14.75 18.02 -29.37
N THR A 370 15.83 18.73 -29.71
CA THR A 370 15.97 19.47 -30.96
C THR A 370 15.98 18.52 -32.17
N VAL A 371 15.03 18.73 -33.06
CA VAL A 371 14.88 17.90 -34.28
C VAL A 371 15.79 18.44 -35.38
N GLN A 372 16.99 17.89 -35.52
CA GLN A 372 17.76 17.98 -36.78
C GLN A 372 17.58 16.66 -37.55
N GLY A 373 16.68 16.67 -38.54
CA GLY A 373 16.53 15.55 -39.50
C GLY A 373 15.08 15.14 -39.76
N LYS A 374 14.72 15.00 -41.02
CA LYS A 374 13.37 14.79 -41.59
C LYS A 374 12.74 13.40 -41.40
N ILE A 375 13.19 12.56 -40.47
CA ILE A 375 12.77 11.14 -40.45
C ILE A 375 11.41 10.90 -39.79
N VAL A 376 11.00 11.77 -38.84
CA VAL A 376 9.67 11.67 -38.19
C VAL A 376 9.14 13.07 -37.94
N ASP A 377 7.97 13.38 -38.43
CA ASP A 377 7.24 14.60 -38.04
C ASP A 377 6.81 14.46 -36.56
N LEU A 378 7.62 15.04 -35.67
CA LEU A 378 7.42 14.98 -34.23
C LEU A 378 6.08 15.62 -33.83
N ALA A 379 5.64 16.65 -34.58
CA ALA A 379 4.37 17.30 -34.31
C ALA A 379 3.17 16.40 -34.71
N ALA A 380 3.31 15.62 -35.78
CA ALA A 380 2.30 14.62 -36.17
C ALA A 380 2.26 13.47 -35.16
N LEU A 381 3.43 12.98 -34.73
CA LEU A 381 3.53 11.94 -33.70
C LEU A 381 2.85 12.37 -32.39
N LYS A 382 3.09 13.58 -31.93
CA LYS A 382 2.47 14.12 -30.73
C LYS A 382 0.97 14.29 -30.87
N ARG A 383 0.51 14.85 -31.99
CA ARG A 383 -0.92 15.00 -32.28
C ARG A 383 -1.68 13.68 -32.15
N ALA A 384 -1.03 12.56 -32.42
CA ALA A 384 -1.63 11.23 -32.27
C ALA A 384 -1.37 10.59 -30.90
N ALA A 385 -0.12 10.64 -30.41
CA ALA A 385 0.29 9.91 -29.21
C ALA A 385 -0.26 10.51 -27.90
N VAL A 386 -0.33 11.85 -27.78
CA VAL A 386 -0.84 12.51 -26.58
C VAL A 386 -2.31 12.19 -26.34
N PRO A 387 -3.24 12.39 -27.30
CA PRO A 387 -4.65 12.04 -27.07
C PRO A 387 -4.85 10.55 -26.80
N PHE A 388 -4.10 9.69 -27.50
CA PHE A 388 -4.23 8.25 -27.33
C PHE A 388 -3.73 7.79 -25.96
N ALA A 389 -2.54 8.22 -25.52
CA ALA A 389 -2.04 7.94 -24.18
C ALA A 389 -2.99 8.50 -23.10
N SER A 390 -3.51 9.72 -23.30
CA SER A 390 -4.49 10.34 -22.40
C SER A 390 -5.77 9.52 -22.30
N LEU A 391 -6.28 9.03 -23.43
CA LEU A 391 -7.47 8.16 -23.47
C LEU A 391 -7.23 6.86 -22.67
N VAL A 392 -6.09 6.21 -22.88
CA VAL A 392 -5.73 5.00 -22.12
C VAL A 392 -5.66 5.30 -20.62
N MET A 393 -5.06 6.42 -20.22
CA MET A 393 -4.99 6.85 -18.82
C MET A 393 -6.38 7.11 -18.22
N VAL A 394 -7.28 7.77 -18.96
CA VAL A 394 -8.66 7.99 -18.52
C VAL A 394 -9.39 6.66 -18.32
N ILE A 395 -9.31 5.75 -19.31
CA ILE A 395 -9.95 4.42 -19.20
C ILE A 395 -9.38 3.65 -18.00
N ALA A 396 -8.05 3.65 -17.83
CA ALA A 396 -7.39 2.99 -16.70
C ALA A 396 -7.84 3.59 -15.35
N SER A 397 -7.97 4.93 -15.25
CA SER A 397 -8.43 5.61 -14.04
C SER A 397 -9.89 5.29 -13.71
N LEU A 398 -10.78 5.31 -14.71
CA LEU A 398 -12.19 4.97 -14.52
C LEU A 398 -12.35 3.51 -14.10
N TYR A 399 -11.62 2.60 -14.75
CA TYR A 399 -11.63 1.20 -14.38
C TYR A 399 -11.09 0.98 -12.96
N SER A 400 -9.98 1.61 -12.60
CA SER A 400 -9.40 1.52 -11.26
C SER A 400 -10.34 2.08 -10.20
N THR A 401 -11.05 3.17 -10.48
CA THR A 401 -12.10 3.71 -9.60
C THR A 401 -13.22 2.69 -9.39
N TYR A 402 -13.72 2.10 -10.48
CA TYR A 402 -14.74 1.04 -10.40
C TYR A 402 -14.25 -0.14 -9.54
N ARG A 403 -13.00 -0.56 -9.70
CA ARG A 403 -12.42 -1.65 -8.88
C ARG A 403 -12.30 -1.29 -7.41
N ASN A 404 -11.88 -0.07 -7.10
CA ASN A 404 -11.84 0.41 -5.71
C ASN A 404 -13.24 0.35 -5.08
N ILE A 405 -14.27 0.83 -5.78
CA ILE A 405 -15.66 0.76 -5.33
C ILE A 405 -16.07 -0.70 -5.08
N THR A 406 -15.74 -1.62 -6.00
CA THR A 406 -16.05 -3.05 -5.85
C THR A 406 -15.38 -3.65 -4.61
N ILE A 407 -14.10 -3.33 -4.37
CA ILE A 407 -13.35 -3.80 -3.20
C ILE A 407 -14.00 -3.27 -1.91
N TYR A 408 -14.27 -1.97 -1.86
CA TYR A 408 -14.91 -1.36 -0.68
C TYR A 408 -16.31 -1.91 -0.41
N THR A 409 -17.10 -2.13 -1.48
CA THR A 409 -18.43 -2.76 -1.35
C THR A 409 -18.32 -4.19 -0.80
N GLY A 410 -17.31 -4.94 -1.26
CA GLY A 410 -17.04 -6.29 -0.75
C GLY A 410 -16.73 -6.29 0.74
N TYR A 411 -15.82 -5.40 1.19
CA TYR A 411 -15.53 -5.25 2.62
C TYR A 411 -16.75 -4.80 3.42
N GLN A 412 -17.52 -3.84 2.90
CA GLN A 412 -18.74 -3.38 3.56
C GLN A 412 -19.73 -4.55 3.77
N LYS A 413 -19.98 -5.33 2.72
CA LYS A 413 -20.88 -6.48 2.81
C LYS A 413 -20.37 -7.56 3.77
N ALA A 414 -19.07 -7.85 3.72
CA ALA A 414 -18.46 -8.79 4.66
C ALA A 414 -18.59 -8.31 6.12
N ASN A 415 -18.47 -7.01 6.35
CA ASN A 415 -18.67 -6.42 7.67
C ASN A 415 -20.12 -6.47 8.13
N GLU A 416 -21.09 -6.14 7.25
CA GLU A 416 -22.53 -6.24 7.55
C GLU A 416 -22.90 -7.68 7.94
N LEU A 417 -22.46 -8.68 7.17
CA LEU A 417 -22.72 -10.10 7.46
C LEU A 417 -22.06 -10.56 8.76
N ALA A 418 -20.86 -10.07 9.06
CA ALA A 418 -20.19 -10.38 10.32
C ALA A 418 -20.94 -9.79 11.52
N GLU A 419 -21.51 -8.58 11.40
CA GLU A 419 -22.35 -7.97 12.43
C GLU A 419 -23.65 -8.76 12.62
N GLU A 420 -24.34 -9.14 11.55
CA GLU A 420 -25.54 -9.97 11.60
C GLU A 420 -25.27 -11.30 12.32
N ALA A 421 -24.14 -11.97 11.98
CA ALA A 421 -23.75 -13.21 12.65
C ALA A 421 -23.45 -12.99 14.15
N VAL A 422 -22.82 -11.89 14.52
CA VAL A 422 -22.55 -11.57 15.92
C VAL A 422 -23.85 -11.37 16.70
N HIS A 423 -24.81 -10.62 16.15
CA HIS A 423 -26.12 -10.42 16.79
C HIS A 423 -26.92 -11.72 16.93
N ASP A 424 -26.88 -12.59 15.91
CA ASP A 424 -27.55 -13.88 16.01
C ASP A 424 -26.89 -14.79 17.08
N ILE A 425 -25.55 -14.81 17.13
CA ILE A 425 -24.81 -15.53 18.17
C ILE A 425 -25.15 -14.98 19.57
N GLU A 426 -25.18 -13.65 19.75
CA GLU A 426 -25.58 -13.03 21.02
C GLU A 426 -27.00 -13.47 21.44
N SER A 427 -27.92 -13.48 20.50
CA SER A 427 -29.29 -13.94 20.72
C SER A 427 -29.35 -15.41 21.12
N LYS A 428 -28.58 -16.27 20.47
CA LYS A 428 -28.48 -17.70 20.80
C LYS A 428 -27.84 -17.93 22.17
N ILE A 429 -26.85 -17.13 22.54
CA ILE A 429 -26.23 -17.19 23.88
C ILE A 429 -27.25 -16.79 24.94
N ALA A 430 -28.02 -15.72 24.72
CA ALA A 430 -28.99 -15.20 25.69
C ALA A 430 -30.11 -16.19 26.02
N VAL A 431 -30.47 -17.06 25.06
CA VAL A 431 -31.51 -18.10 25.27
C VAL A 431 -30.95 -19.50 25.58
N CYS A 432 -29.61 -19.61 25.70
CA CYS A 432 -28.96 -20.88 25.98
C CYS A 432 -29.23 -21.32 27.42
N GLU A 433 -29.63 -22.59 27.60
CA GLU A 433 -29.85 -23.14 28.93
C GLU A 433 -28.61 -23.06 29.81
N ASN A 434 -28.78 -22.68 31.07
CA ASN A 434 -27.72 -22.51 32.06
C ASN A 434 -26.71 -21.41 31.77
N PHE A 435 -26.96 -20.50 30.80
CA PHE A 435 -26.12 -19.33 30.58
C PHE A 435 -26.22 -18.36 31.76
N GLN A 436 -25.08 -17.92 32.23
CA GLN A 436 -24.94 -16.85 33.23
C GLN A 436 -24.00 -15.78 32.64
N SER A 437 -24.21 -14.51 32.99
CA SER A 437 -23.42 -13.38 32.46
C SER A 437 -21.93 -13.48 32.79
N GLU A 438 -21.60 -14.17 33.89
CA GLU A 438 -20.23 -14.41 34.37
C GLU A 438 -19.53 -15.57 33.68
N ASN A 439 -20.26 -16.39 32.91
CA ASN A 439 -19.65 -17.52 32.21
C ASN A 439 -18.63 -17.05 31.17
N GLU A 440 -17.49 -17.71 31.14
CA GLU A 440 -16.54 -17.55 30.05
C GLU A 440 -17.18 -17.99 28.72
N ILE A 441 -16.85 -17.31 27.63
CA ILE A 441 -17.31 -17.63 26.29
C ILE A 441 -16.14 -18.10 25.45
N CYS A 442 -16.25 -19.31 24.89
CA CYS A 442 -15.23 -19.90 24.04
C CYS A 442 -15.78 -20.13 22.63
N PHE A 443 -15.11 -19.54 21.63
CA PHE A 443 -15.40 -19.75 20.21
C PHE A 443 -14.56 -20.90 19.66
N ILE A 444 -15.19 -21.82 18.92
CA ILE A 444 -14.56 -22.98 18.29
C ILE A 444 -14.75 -22.90 16.79
N GLY A 445 -13.66 -23.09 16.05
CA GLY A 445 -13.69 -23.00 14.59
C GLY A 445 -13.76 -21.57 14.06
N THR A 446 -13.96 -21.44 12.77
CA THR A 446 -14.07 -20.18 12.05
C THR A 446 -15.33 -20.16 11.21
N LEU A 447 -15.99 -19.02 11.08
CA LEU A 447 -17.11 -18.90 10.16
C LEU A 447 -16.59 -18.94 8.72
N ASN A 448 -17.10 -19.85 7.92
CA ASN A 448 -16.73 -19.93 6.51
C ASN A 448 -17.51 -18.89 5.69
N VAL A 449 -16.95 -17.68 5.57
CA VAL A 449 -17.58 -16.58 4.83
C VAL A 449 -17.63 -16.86 3.32
N ASN A 450 -16.92 -17.88 2.80
CA ASN A 450 -16.94 -18.23 1.38
C ASN A 450 -18.31 -18.67 0.90
N GLU A 451 -19.05 -19.42 1.69
CA GLU A 451 -20.41 -19.83 1.35
C GLU A 451 -21.36 -18.63 1.33
N VAL A 452 -21.16 -17.69 2.23
CA VAL A 452 -21.94 -16.46 2.32
C VAL A 452 -21.58 -15.50 1.17
N ASN A 453 -20.30 -15.34 0.84
CA ASN A 453 -19.85 -14.49 -0.25
C ASN A 453 -20.27 -15.01 -1.64
N SER A 454 -20.27 -16.33 -1.88
CA SER A 454 -20.72 -16.91 -3.15
C SER A 454 -22.20 -16.65 -3.43
N TYR A 455 -23.01 -16.55 -2.40
CA TYR A 455 -24.45 -16.26 -2.52
C TYR A 455 -24.74 -14.81 -2.90
N PHE A 456 -23.97 -13.86 -2.38
CA PHE A 456 -24.19 -12.41 -2.62
C PHE A 456 -23.42 -11.86 -3.82
N PHE A 457 -22.31 -12.47 -4.18
CA PHE A 457 -21.47 -12.00 -5.27
C PHE A 457 -21.38 -13.06 -6.36
N ASN A 458 -22.37 -13.10 -7.22
CA ASN A 458 -22.36 -13.88 -8.48
C ASN A 458 -21.31 -13.29 -9.47
N ILE A 459 -20.24 -12.73 -8.95
CA ILE A 459 -19.15 -12.11 -9.68
C ILE A 459 -17.97 -13.07 -9.56
N GLU A 460 -17.41 -13.53 -10.66
CA GLU A 460 -16.13 -14.21 -10.71
C GLU A 460 -15.06 -13.26 -10.14
N TYR A 461 -14.81 -13.38 -8.83
CA TYR A 461 -13.70 -12.68 -8.19
C TYR A 461 -12.40 -13.34 -8.60
N SER A 462 -11.36 -12.51 -8.79
CA SER A 462 -10.02 -13.03 -8.88
C SER A 462 -9.69 -13.84 -7.60
N GLU A 463 -8.89 -14.88 -7.74
CA GLU A 463 -8.36 -15.68 -6.61
C GLU A 463 -7.81 -14.79 -5.48
N TYR A 464 -7.35 -13.59 -5.84
CA TYR A 464 -6.90 -12.57 -4.91
C TYR A 464 -8.01 -11.99 -4.03
N LEU A 465 -9.14 -11.59 -4.61
CA LEU A 465 -10.26 -11.04 -3.83
C LEU A 465 -10.84 -12.10 -2.89
N HIS A 466 -10.91 -13.35 -3.34
CA HIS A 466 -11.26 -14.47 -2.48
C HIS A 466 -10.30 -14.58 -1.28
N LYS A 467 -8.99 -14.50 -1.50
CA LYS A 467 -8.00 -14.52 -0.41
C LYS A 467 -8.09 -13.31 0.51
N LEU A 468 -8.39 -12.13 -0.04
CA LEU A 468 -8.55 -10.91 0.73
C LEU A 468 -9.76 -10.99 1.66
N PHE A 469 -10.89 -11.46 1.16
CA PHE A 469 -12.10 -11.65 1.96
C PHE A 469 -11.97 -12.82 2.95
N ASN A 470 -11.24 -13.86 2.59
CA ASN A 470 -11.01 -15.03 3.45
C ASN A 470 -10.07 -14.76 4.63
N ARG A 471 -9.23 -13.75 4.58
CA ARG A 471 -8.37 -13.38 5.70
C ARG A 471 -9.11 -12.78 6.90
N ASP A 472 -10.39 -12.43 6.73
CA ASP A 472 -11.14 -11.70 7.77
C ASP A 472 -11.97 -12.58 8.73
N HIS A 473 -11.75 -13.90 8.73
CA HIS A 473 -12.55 -14.85 9.52
C HIS A 473 -12.41 -14.68 11.04
N SER A 474 -11.30 -14.15 11.53
CA SER A 474 -11.13 -13.85 12.95
C SER A 474 -11.94 -12.62 13.41
N SER A 475 -12.67 -11.98 12.50
CA SER A 475 -13.40 -10.73 12.77
C SER A 475 -14.62 -10.93 13.65
N ILE A 476 -15.32 -12.07 13.55
CA ILE A 476 -16.55 -12.33 14.31
C ILE A 476 -16.29 -12.35 15.81
N PHE A 477 -15.28 -13.09 16.24
CA PHE A 477 -14.88 -13.12 17.64
C PHE A 477 -14.54 -11.72 18.17
N LYS A 478 -13.76 -10.93 17.40
CA LYS A 478 -13.38 -9.57 17.80
C LYS A 478 -14.58 -8.64 17.85
N ARG A 479 -15.49 -8.74 16.86
CA ARG A 479 -16.73 -7.94 16.83
C ARG A 479 -17.65 -8.30 17.98
N PHE A 480 -17.83 -9.59 18.23
CA PHE A 480 -18.58 -10.06 19.40
C PHE A 480 -18.02 -9.49 20.68
N ALA A 481 -16.71 -9.51 20.83
CA ALA A 481 -16.05 -8.94 22.01
C ALA A 481 -16.30 -7.43 22.14
N LEU A 482 -16.23 -6.66 21.04
CA LEU A 482 -16.53 -5.23 21.02
C LEU A 482 -18.00 -4.92 21.35
N HIS A 483 -18.94 -5.74 20.87
CA HIS A 483 -20.37 -5.61 21.16
C HIS A 483 -20.68 -5.85 22.64
N ARG A 484 -20.11 -6.92 23.19
CA ARG A 484 -20.35 -7.31 24.59
C ARG A 484 -19.73 -6.32 25.57
N TYR A 485 -18.59 -5.73 25.21
CA TYR A 485 -17.88 -4.76 26.02
C TYR A 485 -17.90 -3.40 25.32
N LYS A 486 -18.94 -2.60 25.56
CA LYS A 486 -19.16 -1.29 24.91
C LYS A 486 -18.00 -0.29 25.09
N TYR A 487 -17.11 -0.53 26.05
CA TYR A 487 -15.94 0.29 26.34
C TYR A 487 -14.77 -0.61 26.69
N LEU A 488 -14.12 -1.18 25.65
CA LEU A 488 -12.87 -1.91 25.84
C LEU A 488 -11.72 -0.90 25.90
N THR A 489 -11.03 -0.90 27.04
CA THR A 489 -9.73 -0.22 27.12
C THR A 489 -8.65 -1.12 26.49
N PRO A 490 -7.51 -0.56 26.08
CA PRO A 490 -6.36 -1.35 25.58
C PRO A 490 -5.94 -2.47 26.56
N ASP A 491 -6.08 -2.26 27.84
CA ASP A 491 -5.76 -3.23 28.90
C ASP A 491 -6.78 -4.38 28.99
N ASP A 492 -7.98 -4.21 28.44
CA ASP A 492 -9.01 -5.25 28.42
C ASP A 492 -8.82 -6.24 27.28
N ILE A 493 -8.07 -5.88 26.24
CA ILE A 493 -7.79 -6.73 25.07
C ILE A 493 -6.42 -7.39 25.25
N ARG A 494 -6.40 -8.57 25.84
CA ARG A 494 -5.19 -9.40 25.90
C ARG A 494 -5.20 -10.35 24.71
N VAL A 495 -4.33 -10.10 23.73
CA VAL A 495 -4.07 -11.03 22.63
C VAL A 495 -2.96 -11.96 23.08
N ALA A 496 -3.32 -13.16 23.49
CA ALA A 496 -2.36 -14.22 23.75
C ALA A 496 -2.20 -15.05 22.47
N ARG A 497 -0.96 -15.25 22.03
CA ARG A 497 -0.62 -16.19 20.96
C ARG A 497 -0.24 -17.51 21.62
N TYR A 498 -0.96 -18.57 21.30
CA TYR A 498 -0.69 -19.91 21.80
C TYR A 498 -0.39 -20.84 20.62
N THR A 499 0.48 -21.82 20.81
CA THR A 499 0.71 -22.89 19.83
C THR A 499 -0.08 -24.13 20.21
N VAL A 500 -0.22 -25.09 19.27
CA VAL A 500 -0.84 -26.38 19.55
C VAL A 500 -0.10 -27.13 20.68
N GLU A 501 1.19 -26.94 20.79
CA GLU A 501 2.04 -27.59 21.81
C GLU A 501 1.88 -26.92 23.17
N ASP A 502 1.71 -25.60 23.19
CA ASP A 502 1.38 -24.83 24.38
C ASP A 502 0.02 -25.20 24.93
N MET A 503 -0.96 -25.45 24.05
CA MET A 503 -2.26 -25.91 24.46
C MET A 503 -2.22 -27.30 25.09
N LYS A 504 -1.34 -28.19 24.59
CA LYS A 504 -1.13 -29.51 25.19
C LYS A 504 -0.40 -29.45 26.52
N ASN A 505 0.49 -28.50 26.70
CA ASN A 505 1.36 -28.35 27.87
C ASN A 505 0.89 -27.25 28.82
N GLY A 506 -0.20 -26.53 28.49
CA GLY A 506 -0.66 -25.37 29.23
C GLY A 506 0.19 -24.11 29.09
N THR A 507 1.10 -24.08 28.12
CA THR A 507 1.99 -22.95 27.80
C THR A 507 2.05 -22.65 26.31
N PRO A 508 2.02 -21.38 25.86
CA PRO A 508 1.98 -21.00 24.44
C PRO A 508 3.29 -21.26 23.64
N THR A 509 3.29 -21.98 22.53
CA THR A 509 4.42 -22.22 21.61
C THR A 509 4.36 -21.38 20.32
N LYS A 510 5.47 -21.29 19.57
CA LYS A 510 5.67 -20.30 18.49
C LYS A 510 4.82 -20.47 17.22
N ASP A 511 4.14 -21.60 17.00
CA ASP A 511 3.53 -21.95 15.72
C ASP A 511 2.00 -22.12 15.74
N ALA A 512 1.32 -21.75 16.81
CA ALA A 512 -0.13 -21.91 16.91
C ALA A 512 -0.92 -20.78 16.30
N GLU A 513 -2.07 -21.18 15.87
CA GLU A 513 -3.17 -20.29 15.59
C GLU A 513 -3.49 -19.39 16.77
N MET A 514 -3.77 -18.11 16.47
CA MET A 514 -3.96 -17.09 17.50
C MET A 514 -5.22 -17.33 18.31
N LEU A 515 -5.06 -17.64 19.58
CA LEU A 515 -6.13 -17.54 20.59
C LEU A 515 -6.29 -16.08 20.99
N TYR A 516 -7.48 -15.56 20.86
CA TYR A 516 -7.83 -14.24 21.35
C TYR A 516 -8.58 -14.41 22.67
N CYS A 517 -7.98 -13.93 23.76
CA CYS A 517 -8.65 -13.85 25.03
C CYS A 517 -8.98 -12.37 25.32
N ILE A 518 -10.27 -12.09 25.49
CA ILE A 518 -10.76 -10.81 25.95
C ILE A 518 -11.56 -11.13 27.18
N ARG A 519 -11.30 -10.48 28.32
CA ARG A 519 -11.99 -10.64 29.62
C ARG A 519 -13.16 -11.64 29.61
N GLY A 520 -12.86 -12.92 29.90
CA GLY A 520 -13.85 -14.00 29.93
C GLY A 520 -14.36 -14.47 28.57
N ILE A 521 -13.77 -14.01 27.44
CA ILE A 521 -14.06 -14.51 26.09
C ILE A 521 -12.78 -15.12 25.53
N HIS A 522 -12.86 -16.40 25.21
CA HIS A 522 -11.78 -17.15 24.60
C HIS A 522 -12.18 -17.48 23.16
N GLY A 523 -11.38 -17.03 22.18
CA GLY A 523 -11.60 -17.36 20.78
C GLY A 523 -10.38 -18.05 20.20
N GLY A 524 -10.56 -19.19 19.60
CA GLY A 524 -9.50 -19.91 18.91
C GLY A 524 -9.61 -21.41 19.01
N PHE A 525 -8.79 -22.08 18.25
CA PHE A 525 -8.89 -23.48 17.96
C PHE A 525 -8.74 -24.42 19.18
N GLN A 526 -9.73 -25.17 19.43
CA GLN A 526 -9.88 -26.58 19.43
C GLN A 526 -9.12 -27.45 20.43
N THR A 527 -7.87 -27.25 20.71
CA THR A 527 -7.07 -28.32 21.32
C THR A 527 -7.25 -28.43 22.81
N ILE A 528 -7.69 -27.36 23.46
CA ILE A 528 -7.96 -27.39 24.92
C ILE A 528 -9.14 -28.32 25.25
N HIS A 529 -10.10 -28.43 24.32
CA HIS A 529 -11.33 -29.17 24.54
C HIS A 529 -11.60 -30.23 23.47
N SER A 530 -10.64 -30.56 22.61
CA SER A 530 -10.79 -31.51 21.50
C SER A 530 -11.18 -32.94 21.94
N ASN A 531 -11.02 -33.26 23.21
CA ASN A 531 -11.39 -34.57 23.76
C ASN A 531 -12.81 -34.61 24.38
N ASP A 532 -13.48 -33.46 24.51
CA ASP A 532 -14.84 -33.45 25.01
C ASP A 532 -15.80 -33.87 23.92
N LEU A 533 -16.40 -35.03 24.10
CA LEU A 533 -17.39 -35.61 23.19
C LEU A 533 -18.61 -34.71 22.99
N GLN A 534 -18.99 -33.93 24.01
CA GLN A 534 -20.16 -33.04 23.93
C GLN A 534 -19.88 -31.87 22.98
N ILE A 535 -18.65 -31.32 22.96
CA ILE A 535 -18.24 -30.25 22.06
C ILE A 535 -18.15 -30.75 20.62
N LYS A 536 -17.61 -31.97 20.41
CA LYS A 536 -17.54 -32.59 19.08
C LYS A 536 -18.93 -32.86 18.48
N GLN A 537 -19.90 -33.18 19.31
CA GLN A 537 -21.27 -33.44 18.89
C GLN A 537 -22.12 -32.19 18.70
N MET A 538 -21.62 -30.99 19.10
CA MET A 538 -22.33 -29.76 18.83
C MET A 538 -22.41 -29.52 17.31
N PRO A 539 -23.59 -29.10 16.79
CA PRO A 539 -23.67 -28.61 15.43
C PRO A 539 -22.90 -27.30 15.28
N SER A 540 -22.47 -26.98 14.07
CA SER A 540 -21.81 -25.73 13.76
C SER A 540 -22.83 -24.62 13.47
N TYR A 541 -22.45 -23.37 13.68
CA TYR A 541 -23.25 -22.21 13.30
C TYR A 541 -23.60 -22.26 11.80
N PRO A 542 -24.82 -21.88 11.38
CA PRO A 542 -25.89 -21.25 12.17
C PRO A 542 -26.88 -22.23 12.83
N ASP A 543 -26.64 -23.53 12.83
CA ASP A 543 -27.58 -24.54 13.25
C ASP A 543 -27.99 -24.42 14.73
N HIS A 544 -29.19 -24.94 15.05
CA HIS A 544 -29.67 -24.90 16.41
C HIS A 544 -28.81 -25.82 17.31
N GLY A 545 -28.37 -25.30 18.45
CA GLY A 545 -27.47 -26.01 19.38
C GLY A 545 -25.97 -25.73 19.14
N CYS A 546 -25.61 -24.84 18.22
CA CYS A 546 -24.22 -24.37 18.04
C CYS A 546 -23.70 -23.60 19.26
N VAL A 547 -24.55 -23.20 20.19
CA VAL A 547 -24.23 -22.59 21.49
C VAL A 547 -24.67 -23.52 22.61
N LYS A 548 -23.74 -23.83 23.53
CA LYS A 548 -24.01 -24.72 24.67
C LYS A 548 -23.13 -24.35 25.87
N VAL A 549 -23.70 -24.45 27.07
CA VAL A 549 -22.92 -24.32 28.32
C VAL A 549 -22.46 -25.69 28.79
N ILE A 550 -21.16 -25.87 28.94
CA ILE A 550 -20.54 -27.12 29.39
C ILE A 550 -19.52 -26.78 30.48
N GLY A 551 -19.66 -27.29 31.68
CA GLY A 551 -18.74 -27.08 32.77
C GLY A 551 -18.57 -25.58 33.20
N GLY A 552 -19.63 -24.77 33.02
CA GLY A 552 -19.59 -23.34 33.32
C GLY A 552 -18.99 -22.46 32.23
N ILE A 553 -18.61 -23.03 31.10
CA ILE A 553 -18.10 -22.30 29.92
C ILE A 553 -19.17 -22.34 28.81
N THR A 554 -19.43 -21.20 28.21
CA THR A 554 -20.32 -21.11 27.03
C THR A 554 -19.53 -21.33 25.75
N TYR A 555 -19.77 -22.42 25.07
CA TYR A 555 -19.14 -22.73 23.80
C TYR A 555 -19.99 -22.26 22.63
N VAL A 556 -19.36 -21.60 21.67
CA VAL A 556 -19.94 -21.19 20.38
C VAL A 556 -19.16 -21.90 19.28
N LYS A 557 -19.76 -22.90 18.64
CA LYS A 557 -19.10 -23.65 17.55
C LYS A 557 -19.44 -23.01 16.22
N LEU A 558 -18.45 -22.41 15.57
CA LEU A 558 -18.58 -21.77 14.26
C LEU A 558 -18.35 -22.76 13.11
N SER A 559 -17.43 -23.71 13.28
CA SER A 559 -17.14 -24.80 12.33
C SER A 559 -16.49 -25.97 13.05
N ASP A 560 -16.34 -27.07 12.33
CA ASP A 560 -15.60 -28.26 12.79
C ASP A 560 -14.10 -28.06 12.86
#